data_bd65a0857cfed491ea1cdb9d05182ff1
#
_entry.id   bd65a0857cfed491ea1cdb9d05182ff1
#
_cell.length_a   1.000
_cell.length_b   1.000
_cell.length_c   1.000
_cell.angle_alpha   90.00
_cell.angle_beta   90.00
_cell.angle_gamma   90.00
#
_symmetry.space_group_name_H-M   'P 1'
#
loop_
_entity.id
_entity.type
_entity.pdbx_description
1 polymer ?
#
loop_
_entity_poly.entity_id
_entity_poly.type
_entity_poly.pdbx_seq_one_letter_code
_entity_poly.pdbx_strand_id
1 'polypeptide(L)'
;YVSYAKVKGELTQTSAELLNAQSQVEDLTKELEESSNAEEETREGYVTVMLQDGEKEDLPEIPFSVDLEDWNYVLVNEKNPLRQDFEVDLVKTDNGKYVDGRIQKALETMLADGKKEGLPLMVCSAYRDYQKQDQLMDNSIAKFVRGGMSYKDAFFKTKEEIALTGASEHHTGL
;
A
#
# COMPACT_ATOMS: atom_id res chain seq x y z
N TYR A 1 -25.91 44.49 25.86
CA TYR A 1 -24.64 44.55 26.63
C TYR A 1 -24.45 43.23 27.36
N VAL A 2 -23.53 42.39 26.92
CA VAL A 2 -23.13 41.19 27.69
C VAL A 2 -22.29 41.66 28.87
N SER A 3 -22.67 41.29 30.09
CA SER A 3 -21.95 41.70 31.28
C SER A 3 -20.53 41.11 31.29
N TYR A 4 -19.55 41.95 31.66
CA TYR A 4 -18.14 41.52 31.84
C TYR A 4 -17.99 40.26 32.72
N ALA A 5 -18.86 40.18 33.77
CA ALA A 5 -18.89 39.02 34.65
C ALA A 5 -19.28 37.72 33.93
N LYS A 6 -20.22 37.80 32.97
CA LYS A 6 -20.66 36.65 32.17
C LYS A 6 -19.52 36.15 31.26
N VAL A 7 -18.86 37.06 30.54
CA VAL A 7 -17.70 36.71 29.65
C VAL A 7 -16.54 36.13 30.46
N LYS A 8 -16.26 36.69 31.63
CA LYS A 8 -15.23 36.17 32.53
C LYS A 8 -15.57 34.75 33.03
N GLY A 9 -16.83 34.49 33.35
CA GLY A 9 -17.32 33.18 33.80
C GLY A 9 -17.17 32.13 32.66
N GLU A 10 -17.60 32.48 31.44
CA GLU A 10 -17.47 31.62 30.26
C GLU A 10 -16.00 31.34 29.95
N LEU A 11 -15.11 32.34 30.02
CA LEU A 11 -13.67 32.15 29.79
C LEU A 11 -13.04 31.21 30.82
N THR A 12 -13.42 31.33 32.10
CA THR A 12 -12.92 30.45 33.17
C THR A 12 -13.38 29.01 32.96
N GLN A 13 -14.65 28.82 32.58
CA GLN A 13 -15.20 27.50 32.29
C GLN A 13 -14.49 26.85 31.08
N THR A 14 -14.33 27.58 29.98
CA THR A 14 -13.63 27.08 28.78
C THR A 14 -12.17 26.75 29.07
N SER A 15 -11.51 27.54 29.94
CA SER A 15 -10.14 27.25 30.36
C SER A 15 -10.04 25.97 31.19
N ALA A 16 -11.02 25.69 32.04
CA ALA A 16 -11.08 24.46 32.84
C ALA A 16 -11.38 23.24 31.95
N GLU A 17 -12.27 23.40 30.97
CA GLU A 17 -12.57 22.35 29.99
C GLU A 17 -11.36 22.04 29.12
N LEU A 18 -10.60 23.05 28.71
CA LEU A 18 -9.34 22.85 27.92
C LEU A 18 -8.28 22.11 28.74
N LEU A 19 -8.09 22.47 30.01
CA LEU A 19 -7.15 21.76 30.89
C LEU A 19 -7.54 20.30 31.09
N ASN A 20 -8.84 20.03 31.25
CA ASN A 20 -9.32 18.65 31.38
C ASN A 20 -9.13 17.86 30.10
N ALA A 21 -9.38 18.46 28.92
CA ALA A 21 -9.14 17.82 27.63
C ALA A 21 -7.65 17.55 27.38
N GLN A 22 -6.76 18.46 27.79
CA GLN A 22 -5.31 18.25 27.70
C GLN A 22 -4.86 17.07 28.58
N SER A 23 -5.34 16.98 29.82
CA SER A 23 -5.03 15.84 30.70
C SER A 23 -5.52 14.51 30.11
N GLN A 24 -6.72 14.48 29.53
CA GLN A 24 -7.24 13.28 28.85
C GLN A 24 -6.40 12.86 27.65
N VAL A 25 -5.88 13.82 26.87
CA VAL A 25 -4.97 13.54 25.75
C VAL A 25 -3.66 12.95 26.27
N GLU A 26 -3.10 13.48 27.34
CA GLU A 26 -1.88 12.95 27.96
C GLU A 26 -2.08 11.51 28.46
N ASP A 27 -3.20 11.24 29.16
CA ASP A 27 -3.54 9.91 29.66
C ASP A 27 -3.71 8.90 28.51
N LEU A 28 -4.45 9.27 27.45
CA LEU A 28 -4.65 8.43 26.26
C LEU A 28 -3.35 8.19 25.49
N THR A 29 -2.48 9.19 25.41
CA THR A 29 -1.17 9.05 24.78
C THR A 29 -0.31 8.04 25.54
N LYS A 30 -0.34 8.11 26.87
CA LYS A 30 0.40 7.19 27.72
C LYS A 30 -0.16 5.76 27.63
N GLU A 31 -1.50 5.61 27.62
CA GLU A 31 -2.13 4.30 27.40
C GLU A 31 -1.78 3.71 26.04
N LEU A 32 -1.69 4.55 24.99
CA LEU A 32 -1.28 4.13 23.65
C LEU A 32 0.19 3.69 23.63
N GLU A 33 1.09 4.41 24.29
CA GLU A 33 2.49 4.06 24.40
C GLU A 33 2.69 2.78 25.23
N GLU A 34 1.96 2.61 26.34
CA GLU A 34 2.00 1.38 27.15
C GLU A 34 1.41 0.19 26.39
N SER A 35 0.34 0.38 25.62
CA SER A 35 -0.23 -0.65 24.73
C SER A 35 0.73 -1.02 23.60
N SER A 36 1.36 -0.04 22.96
CA SER A 36 2.36 -0.25 21.91
C SER A 36 3.58 -1.00 22.44
N ASN A 37 4.06 -0.68 23.64
CA ASN A 37 5.20 -1.36 24.28
C ASN A 37 4.83 -2.76 24.80
N ALA A 38 3.58 -2.99 25.18
CA ALA A 38 3.10 -4.33 25.58
C ALA A 38 2.92 -5.28 24.38
N GLU A 39 2.78 -4.71 23.16
CA GLU A 39 2.69 -5.49 21.92
C GLU A 39 4.06 -5.95 21.40
N GLU A 40 5.18 -5.45 21.96
CA GLU A 40 6.56 -5.80 21.58
C GLU A 40 7.17 -6.94 22.40
N GLU A 41 6.42 -7.65 23.25
CA GLU A 41 6.83 -8.98 23.72
C GLU A 41 6.66 -10.01 22.60
N THR A 42 7.46 -9.86 21.54
CA THR A 42 7.64 -10.90 20.54
C THR A 42 8.22 -12.13 21.24
N ARG A 43 7.45 -13.21 21.30
CA ARG A 43 8.00 -14.52 21.63
C ARG A 43 9.13 -14.78 20.62
N GLU A 44 10.31 -15.07 21.13
CA GLU A 44 11.48 -15.37 20.30
C GLU A 44 11.10 -16.44 19.25
N GLY A 45 11.21 -16.12 17.97
CA GLY A 45 10.83 -16.97 16.84
C GLY A 45 9.38 -16.89 16.36
N TYR A 46 8.60 -15.90 16.81
CA TYR A 46 7.23 -15.65 16.33
C TYR A 46 6.97 -14.18 16.06
N VAL A 47 6.15 -13.92 15.06
CA VAL A 47 5.63 -12.59 14.71
C VAL A 47 4.13 -12.62 14.90
N THR A 48 3.59 -11.73 15.74
CA THR A 48 2.14 -11.59 15.92
C THR A 48 1.56 -10.75 14.77
N VAL A 49 0.62 -11.32 14.04
CA VAL A 49 -0.12 -10.62 12.97
C VAL A 49 -1.55 -10.38 13.39
N MET A 50 -2.11 -9.26 12.97
CA MET A 50 -3.53 -8.95 13.16
C MET A 50 -4.32 -9.41 11.94
N LEU A 51 -5.30 -10.28 12.14
CA LEU A 51 -6.20 -10.76 11.10
C LEU A 51 -7.29 -9.72 10.78
N GLN A 52 -7.96 -9.88 9.64
CA GLN A 52 -9.00 -8.95 9.20
C GLN A 52 -10.22 -8.85 10.13
N ASP A 53 -10.47 -9.87 10.92
CA ASP A 53 -11.52 -9.94 11.94
C ASP A 53 -11.13 -9.34 13.29
N GLY A 54 -9.88 -8.84 13.41
CA GLY A 54 -9.32 -8.27 14.64
C GLY A 54 -8.71 -9.30 15.61
N GLU A 55 -8.73 -10.57 15.26
CA GLU A 55 -8.00 -11.60 16.02
C GLU A 55 -6.49 -11.46 15.80
N LYS A 56 -5.70 -11.86 16.81
CA LYS A 56 -4.24 -11.89 16.73
C LYS A 56 -3.78 -13.34 16.59
N GLU A 57 -2.85 -13.61 15.68
CA GLU A 57 -2.27 -14.92 15.48
C GLU A 57 -0.74 -14.84 15.52
N ASP A 58 -0.12 -15.70 16.30
CA ASP A 58 1.34 -15.84 16.37
C ASP A 58 1.79 -16.78 15.25
N LEU A 59 2.44 -16.22 14.24
CA LEU A 59 3.04 -16.98 13.15
C LEU A 59 4.53 -17.24 13.45
N PRO A 60 5.07 -18.42 13.05
CA PRO A 60 6.49 -18.66 13.17
C PRO A 60 7.28 -17.62 12.39
N GLU A 61 8.33 -17.09 13.00
CA GLU A 61 9.23 -16.16 12.34
C GLU A 61 9.85 -16.83 11.11
N ILE A 62 9.75 -16.18 9.96
CA ILE A 62 10.37 -16.66 8.74
C ILE A 62 11.89 -16.54 8.91
N PRO A 63 12.66 -17.65 8.85
CA PRO A 63 14.07 -17.66 9.20
C PRO A 63 14.96 -17.07 8.09
N PHE A 64 14.54 -15.95 7.50
CA PHE A 64 15.36 -15.17 6.59
C PHE A 64 15.17 -13.67 6.85
N SER A 65 16.27 -12.97 6.87
CA SER A 65 16.25 -11.50 6.88
C SER A 65 16.01 -10.98 5.47
N VAL A 66 15.10 -10.02 5.35
CA VAL A 66 14.85 -9.30 4.11
C VAL A 66 15.63 -7.99 4.18
N ASP A 67 16.54 -7.76 3.25
CA ASP A 67 17.17 -6.46 3.09
C ASP A 67 16.26 -5.57 2.25
N LEU A 68 15.59 -4.62 2.87
CA LEU A 68 14.67 -3.69 2.20
C LEU A 68 15.38 -2.73 1.23
N GLU A 69 16.71 -2.64 1.29
CA GLU A 69 17.53 -1.88 0.34
C GLU A 69 17.87 -2.70 -0.93
N ASP A 70 17.50 -3.98 -0.96
CA ASP A 70 17.69 -4.79 -2.15
C ASP A 70 16.89 -4.24 -3.34
N TRP A 71 17.48 -4.34 -4.53
CA TRP A 71 16.98 -3.80 -5.79
C TRP A 71 15.56 -4.25 -6.17
N ASN A 72 15.09 -5.36 -5.65
CA ASN A 72 13.76 -5.92 -5.92
C ASN A 72 12.66 -5.40 -4.96
N TYR A 73 13.04 -4.69 -3.89
CA TYR A 73 12.09 -4.06 -2.99
C TYR A 73 11.83 -2.61 -3.39
N VAL A 74 11.13 -2.42 -4.50
CA VAL A 74 10.78 -1.09 -5.02
C VAL A 74 9.36 -0.74 -4.60
N LEU A 75 9.22 0.21 -3.66
CA LEU A 75 7.91 0.72 -3.27
C LEU A 75 7.36 1.65 -4.36
N VAL A 76 6.29 1.22 -5.02
CA VAL A 76 5.61 1.98 -6.07
C VAL A 76 4.15 2.18 -5.72
N ASN A 77 3.72 3.43 -5.58
CA ASN A 77 2.32 3.82 -5.38
C ASN A 77 2.14 5.32 -5.66
N GLU A 78 0.94 5.87 -5.45
CA GLU A 78 0.67 7.31 -5.69
C GLU A 78 1.53 8.26 -4.85
N LYS A 79 1.96 7.86 -3.66
CA LYS A 79 2.84 8.66 -2.78
C LYS A 79 4.31 8.50 -3.15
N ASN A 80 4.66 7.37 -3.77
CA ASN A 80 6.00 7.02 -4.20
C ASN A 80 5.95 6.60 -5.68
N PRO A 81 5.69 7.55 -6.60
CA PRO A 81 5.63 7.23 -8.02
C PRO A 81 7.02 6.88 -8.54
N LEU A 82 7.08 5.87 -9.39
CA LEU A 82 8.30 5.47 -10.07
C LEU A 82 8.74 6.61 -11.01
N ARG A 83 10.01 6.94 -11.01
CA ARG A 83 10.58 7.98 -11.88
C ARG A 83 10.52 7.53 -13.34
N GLN A 84 10.28 8.47 -14.27
CA GLN A 84 10.22 8.16 -15.71
C GLN A 84 11.55 7.68 -16.30
N ASP A 85 12.66 7.97 -15.63
CA ASP A 85 14.01 7.52 -15.98
C ASP A 85 14.39 6.18 -15.29
N PHE A 86 13.44 5.50 -14.65
CA PHE A 86 13.67 4.17 -14.11
C PHE A 86 13.86 3.18 -15.26
N GLU A 87 15.05 2.64 -15.37
CA GLU A 87 15.41 1.72 -16.43
C GLU A 87 15.17 0.27 -15.99
N VAL A 88 14.56 -0.51 -16.88
CA VAL A 88 14.32 -1.95 -16.70
C VAL A 88 14.94 -2.68 -17.88
N ASP A 89 15.83 -3.62 -17.59
CA ASP A 89 16.38 -4.51 -18.62
C ASP A 89 15.37 -5.61 -18.94
N LEU A 90 14.56 -5.36 -19.96
CA LEU A 90 13.41 -6.20 -20.29
C LEU A 90 13.80 -7.45 -21.08
N VAL A 91 13.44 -8.61 -20.55
CA VAL A 91 13.52 -9.89 -21.25
C VAL A 91 12.14 -10.47 -21.52
N LYS A 92 12.02 -11.21 -22.62
CA LYS A 92 10.74 -11.80 -23.04
C LYS A 92 10.61 -13.21 -22.48
N THR A 93 9.47 -13.47 -21.82
CA THR A 93 9.08 -14.80 -21.34
C THR A 93 8.55 -15.68 -22.48
N ASP A 94 8.47 -17.00 -22.28
CA ASP A 94 7.96 -17.95 -23.26
C ASP A 94 6.54 -17.64 -23.76
N ASN A 95 5.69 -17.07 -22.89
CA ASN A 95 4.33 -16.66 -23.27
C ASN A 95 4.25 -15.23 -23.81
N GLY A 96 5.39 -14.62 -24.15
CA GLY A 96 5.47 -13.34 -24.86
C GLY A 96 5.31 -12.09 -24.00
N LYS A 97 5.30 -12.21 -22.67
CA LYS A 97 5.33 -11.09 -21.73
C LYS A 97 6.76 -10.60 -21.54
N TYR A 98 6.92 -9.38 -20.99
CA TYR A 98 8.22 -8.82 -20.66
C TYR A 98 8.35 -8.68 -19.15
N VAL A 99 9.50 -9.06 -18.60
CA VAL A 99 9.86 -8.95 -17.19
C VAL A 99 11.26 -8.36 -17.07
N ASP A 100 11.64 -7.91 -15.88
CA ASP A 100 13.02 -7.52 -15.59
C ASP A 100 13.94 -8.74 -15.74
N GLY A 101 15.03 -8.59 -16.49
CA GLY A 101 15.99 -9.69 -16.76
C GLY A 101 16.60 -10.28 -15.49
N ARG A 102 16.68 -9.49 -14.41
CA ARG A 102 17.21 -9.95 -13.13
C ARG A 102 16.35 -11.04 -12.48
N ILE A 103 15.04 -11.06 -12.72
CA ILE A 103 14.14 -12.09 -12.16
C ILE A 103 13.96 -13.29 -13.08
N GLN A 104 14.43 -13.25 -14.33
CA GLN A 104 14.13 -14.26 -15.34
C GLN A 104 14.40 -15.69 -14.85
N LYS A 105 15.60 -15.94 -14.31
CA LYS A 105 15.98 -17.28 -13.85
C LYS A 105 15.12 -17.80 -12.69
N ALA A 106 14.79 -16.91 -11.73
CA ALA A 106 13.94 -17.28 -10.60
C ALA A 106 12.51 -17.60 -11.08
N LEU A 107 11.97 -16.78 -11.98
CA LEU A 107 10.66 -16.99 -12.59
C LEU A 107 10.59 -18.32 -13.36
N GLU A 108 11.59 -18.62 -14.22
CA GLU A 108 11.66 -19.87 -14.96
C GLU A 108 11.72 -21.07 -14.02
N THR A 109 12.50 -20.99 -12.93
CA THR A 109 12.58 -22.05 -11.92
C THR A 109 11.21 -22.26 -11.26
N MET A 110 10.55 -21.20 -10.81
CA MET A 110 9.22 -21.25 -10.20
C MET A 110 8.20 -21.93 -11.14
N LEU A 111 8.16 -21.52 -12.41
CA LEU A 111 7.25 -22.11 -13.41
C LEU A 111 7.55 -23.60 -13.66
N ALA A 112 8.83 -23.98 -13.70
CA ALA A 112 9.26 -25.37 -13.90
C ALA A 112 8.91 -26.25 -12.68
N ASP A 113 9.10 -25.75 -11.47
CA ASP A 113 8.78 -26.47 -10.24
C ASP A 113 7.27 -26.61 -10.06
N GLY A 114 6.50 -25.55 -10.30
CA GLY A 114 5.04 -25.64 -10.33
C GLY A 114 4.53 -26.71 -11.31
N LYS A 115 5.13 -26.79 -12.50
CA LYS A 115 4.79 -27.83 -13.48
C LYS A 115 5.11 -29.24 -12.98
N LYS A 116 6.24 -29.44 -12.27
CA LYS A 116 6.59 -30.75 -11.68
C LYS A 116 5.57 -31.19 -10.64
N GLU A 117 5.04 -30.22 -9.87
CA GLU A 117 4.04 -30.46 -8.83
C GLU A 117 2.60 -30.55 -9.40
N GLY A 118 2.41 -30.47 -10.71
CA GLY A 118 1.10 -30.52 -11.35
C GLY A 118 0.32 -29.20 -11.29
N LEU A 119 1.00 -28.09 -10.94
CA LEU A 119 0.45 -26.75 -10.91
C LEU A 119 0.85 -25.98 -12.17
N PRO A 120 -0.05 -25.83 -13.17
CA PRO A 120 0.26 -25.15 -14.43
C PRO A 120 0.29 -23.62 -14.25
N LEU A 121 1.37 -23.12 -13.66
CA LEU A 121 1.55 -21.67 -13.46
C LEU A 121 1.83 -20.98 -14.79
N MET A 122 1.35 -19.75 -14.94
CA MET A 122 1.62 -18.90 -16.09
C MET A 122 1.73 -17.43 -15.71
N VAL A 123 2.55 -16.68 -16.44
CA VAL A 123 2.63 -15.21 -16.30
C VAL A 123 1.42 -14.59 -17.00
N CYS A 124 0.43 -14.16 -16.24
CA CYS A 124 -0.78 -13.52 -16.77
C CYS A 124 -0.54 -12.07 -17.20
N SER A 125 0.19 -11.31 -16.39
CA SER A 125 0.57 -9.91 -16.62
C SER A 125 2.00 -9.69 -16.17
N ALA A 126 2.69 -8.72 -16.76
CA ALA A 126 4.08 -8.42 -16.46
C ALA A 126 4.36 -6.93 -16.71
N TYR A 127 5.55 -6.57 -17.18
CA TYR A 127 5.91 -5.18 -17.47
C TYR A 127 4.86 -4.45 -18.30
N ARG A 128 4.63 -3.21 -17.93
CA ARG A 128 3.77 -2.27 -18.64
C ARG A 128 4.45 -0.90 -18.68
N ASP A 129 4.66 -0.37 -19.88
CA ASP A 129 5.18 0.98 -20.04
C ASP A 129 4.17 2.06 -19.63
N TYR A 130 4.65 3.28 -19.47
CA TYR A 130 3.86 4.44 -19.05
C TYR A 130 2.74 4.75 -20.05
N GLN A 131 3.04 4.70 -21.36
CA GLN A 131 2.05 4.96 -22.41
C GLN A 131 0.91 3.96 -22.37
N LYS A 132 1.21 2.69 -22.12
CA LYS A 132 0.19 1.65 -22.00
C LYS A 132 -0.66 1.82 -20.75
N GLN A 133 -0.06 2.28 -19.65
CA GLN A 133 -0.79 2.61 -18.42
C GLN A 133 -1.77 3.75 -18.66
N ASP A 134 -1.34 4.85 -19.32
CA ASP A 134 -2.21 5.96 -19.68
C ASP A 134 -3.38 5.49 -20.55
N GLN A 135 -3.11 4.69 -21.57
CA GLN A 135 -4.16 4.13 -22.44
C GLN A 135 -5.21 3.31 -21.66
N LEU A 136 -4.79 2.56 -20.66
CA LEU A 136 -5.71 1.80 -19.81
C LEU A 136 -6.59 2.72 -18.97
N MET A 137 -6.00 3.74 -18.37
CA MET A 137 -6.72 4.78 -17.63
C MET A 137 -7.75 5.48 -18.52
N ASP A 138 -7.32 6.00 -19.66
CA ASP A 138 -8.18 6.72 -20.60
C ASP A 138 -9.34 5.88 -21.11
N ASN A 139 -9.06 4.62 -21.46
CA ASN A 139 -10.08 3.68 -21.93
C ASN A 139 -11.13 3.39 -20.85
N SER A 140 -10.70 3.21 -19.61
CA SER A 140 -11.61 2.97 -18.49
C SER A 140 -12.45 4.20 -18.18
N ILE A 141 -11.84 5.38 -18.09
CA ILE A 141 -12.56 6.65 -17.89
C ILE A 141 -13.59 6.85 -19.01
N ALA A 142 -13.17 6.68 -20.27
CA ALA A 142 -14.08 6.81 -21.41
C ALA A 142 -15.25 5.81 -21.39
N LYS A 143 -15.01 4.60 -20.86
CA LYS A 143 -16.06 3.58 -20.67
C LYS A 143 -17.12 4.07 -19.68
N PHE A 144 -16.70 4.58 -18.53
CA PHE A 144 -17.62 5.08 -17.49
C PHE A 144 -18.35 6.35 -17.94
N VAL A 145 -17.67 7.27 -18.64
CA VAL A 145 -18.30 8.48 -19.20
C VAL A 145 -19.35 8.12 -20.24
N ARG A 146 -19.09 7.18 -21.13
CA ARG A 146 -20.11 6.65 -22.08
C ARG A 146 -21.29 6.01 -21.37
N GLY A 147 -21.09 5.47 -20.18
CA GLY A 147 -22.14 4.95 -19.29
C GLY A 147 -22.94 6.05 -18.57
N GLY A 148 -22.67 7.32 -18.81
CA GLY A 148 -23.41 8.46 -18.21
C GLY A 148 -22.76 9.04 -16.95
N MET A 149 -21.59 8.57 -16.54
CA MET A 149 -20.88 9.09 -15.39
C MET A 149 -20.18 10.42 -15.73
N SER A 150 -20.09 11.35 -14.76
CA SER A 150 -19.27 12.54 -14.97
C SER A 150 -17.79 12.15 -15.14
N TYR A 151 -16.99 12.97 -15.85
CA TYR A 151 -15.56 12.70 -16.01
C TYR A 151 -14.86 12.56 -14.66
N LYS A 152 -15.18 13.43 -13.71
CA LYS A 152 -14.62 13.39 -12.36
C LYS A 152 -14.92 12.06 -11.65
N ASP A 153 -16.18 11.64 -11.67
CA ASP A 153 -16.58 10.39 -11.00
C ASP A 153 -15.99 9.17 -11.71
N ALA A 154 -15.95 9.21 -13.07
CA ALA A 154 -15.32 8.18 -13.89
C ALA A 154 -13.81 8.04 -13.58
N PHE A 155 -13.12 9.17 -13.40
CA PHE A 155 -11.71 9.19 -13.01
C PHE A 155 -11.49 8.51 -11.65
N PHE A 156 -12.24 8.92 -10.61
CA PHE A 156 -12.11 8.31 -9.29
C PHE A 156 -12.51 6.84 -9.29
N LYS A 157 -13.55 6.48 -10.04
CA LYS A 157 -13.95 5.08 -10.17
C LYS A 157 -12.90 4.24 -10.88
N THR A 158 -12.23 4.77 -11.89
CA THR A 158 -11.12 4.11 -12.56
C THR A 158 -9.93 3.90 -11.63
N LYS A 159 -9.61 4.86 -10.76
CA LYS A 159 -8.53 4.75 -9.77
C LYS A 159 -8.72 3.63 -8.75
N GLU A 160 -9.93 3.17 -8.52
CA GLU A 160 -10.18 2.01 -7.64
C GLU A 160 -9.64 0.70 -8.22
N GLU A 161 -9.49 0.63 -9.55
CA GLU A 161 -9.11 -0.60 -10.27
C GLU A 161 -7.78 -0.49 -11.02
N ILE A 162 -7.41 0.72 -11.42
CA ILE A 162 -6.25 1.00 -12.28
C ILE A 162 -5.37 2.07 -11.62
N ALA A 163 -4.12 1.72 -11.33
CA ALA A 163 -3.16 2.66 -10.78
C ALA A 163 -2.86 3.80 -11.77
N LEU A 164 -2.56 4.98 -11.23
CA LEU A 164 -2.07 6.10 -12.03
C LEU A 164 -0.73 5.76 -12.69
N THR A 165 -0.46 6.41 -13.82
CA THR A 165 0.86 6.30 -14.47
C THR A 165 1.96 6.76 -13.53
N GLY A 166 3.01 5.96 -13.44
CA GLY A 166 4.07 6.10 -12.44
C GLY A 166 3.77 5.42 -11.10
N ALA A 167 2.51 5.15 -10.77
CA ALA A 167 2.11 4.52 -9.51
C ALA A 167 1.79 3.02 -9.65
N SER A 168 2.03 2.44 -10.82
CA SER A 168 1.79 1.03 -11.09
C SER A 168 3.06 0.21 -10.91
N GLU A 169 3.01 -0.85 -10.11
CA GLU A 169 4.10 -1.82 -9.94
C GLU A 169 4.48 -2.51 -11.25
N HIS A 170 3.57 -2.59 -12.21
CA HIS A 170 3.87 -3.11 -13.55
C HIS A 170 4.99 -2.36 -14.28
N HIS A 171 5.31 -1.14 -13.87
CA HIS A 171 6.43 -0.39 -14.47
C HIS A 171 7.80 -0.91 -14.05
N THR A 172 7.87 -1.71 -12.98
CA THR A 172 9.15 -2.29 -12.51
C THR A 172 9.57 -3.53 -13.30
N GLY A 173 8.61 -4.26 -13.88
CA GLY A 173 8.86 -5.55 -14.50
C GLY A 173 9.08 -6.72 -13.52
N LEU A 174 8.89 -6.46 -12.21
CA LEU A 174 9.04 -7.45 -11.12
C LEU A 174 7.79 -8.28 -10.93
#